data_2b6319c1fb53d1688fc29cc8327a06f2
#
_entry.id   2b6319c1fb53d1688fc29cc8327a06f2
#
_cell.length_a   1.000
_cell.length_b   1.000
_cell.length_c   1.000
_cell.angle_alpha   90.00
_cell.angle_beta   90.00
_cell.angle_gamma   90.00
#
_symmetry.space_group_name_H-M   'P 1'
#
loop_
_entity.id
_entity.type
_entity.pdbx_description
1 polymer ?
#
loop_
_entity_poly.entity_id
_entity_poly.type
_entity_poly.pdbx_seq_one_letter_code
_entity_poly.pdbx_strand_id
1 'polypeptide(L)'
;MDWDKALERVREAAEFCASSGLARFRVEEELAVTTPYRQCRVTYQPFLDDFTPRKGEDEVDRKALLRALTAFLKANNLKADWDGIEDAPNEALVNALAMMSPYDVVEKQAMLEAPDLKTRAEILVAVTEIELAKSKTPGETSLQ
;
A
#
# COMPACT_ATOMS: atom_id res chain seq x y z
N MET A 1 -37.31 1.95 -17.52
CA MET A 1 -35.98 1.89 -16.84
C MET A 1 -35.39 0.55 -17.22
N ASP A 2 -34.22 0.56 -17.86
CA ASP A 2 -33.52 -0.65 -18.35
C ASP A 2 -32.70 -1.22 -17.19
N TRP A 3 -33.27 -2.22 -16.50
CA TRP A 3 -32.68 -2.85 -15.33
C TRP A 3 -31.39 -3.61 -15.64
N ASP A 4 -31.27 -4.14 -16.85
CA ASP A 4 -30.08 -4.90 -17.24
C ASP A 4 -28.86 -3.98 -17.36
N LYS A 5 -29.05 -2.79 -17.96
CA LYS A 5 -28.00 -1.76 -17.98
C LYS A 5 -27.68 -1.18 -16.61
N ALA A 6 -28.68 -1.08 -15.73
CA ALA A 6 -28.45 -0.60 -14.38
C ALA A 6 -27.62 -1.62 -13.57
N LEU A 7 -27.91 -2.90 -13.67
CA LEU A 7 -27.17 -3.99 -13.05
C LEU A 7 -25.73 -4.10 -13.59
N GLU A 8 -25.54 -3.93 -14.90
CA GLU A 8 -24.22 -3.94 -15.52
C GLU A 8 -23.34 -2.80 -14.98
N ARG A 9 -23.89 -1.59 -14.87
CA ARG A 9 -23.16 -0.43 -14.30
C ARG A 9 -22.81 -0.62 -12.82
N VAL A 10 -23.68 -1.25 -12.05
CA VAL A 10 -23.40 -1.57 -10.63
C VAL A 10 -22.28 -2.60 -10.53
N ARG A 11 -22.29 -3.60 -11.41
CA ARG A 11 -21.26 -4.63 -11.46
C ARG A 11 -19.91 -4.07 -11.88
N GLU A 12 -19.86 -3.25 -12.94
CA GLU A 12 -18.64 -2.55 -13.37
C GLU A 12 -18.08 -1.64 -12.27
N ALA A 13 -18.95 -0.90 -11.58
CA ALA A 13 -18.55 -0.06 -10.45
C ALA A 13 -18.02 -0.90 -9.27
N ALA A 14 -18.64 -2.04 -8.97
CA ALA A 14 -18.22 -2.95 -7.93
C ALA A 14 -16.86 -3.61 -8.26
N GLU A 15 -16.65 -4.02 -9.51
CA GLU A 15 -15.37 -4.57 -9.99
C GLU A 15 -14.26 -3.51 -9.95
N PHE A 16 -14.56 -2.28 -10.35
CA PHE A 16 -13.63 -1.15 -10.25
C PHE A 16 -13.26 -0.85 -8.80
N CYS A 17 -14.24 -0.77 -7.90
CA CYS A 17 -14.00 -0.54 -6.46
C CYS A 17 -13.20 -1.69 -5.83
N ALA A 18 -13.48 -2.95 -6.20
CA ALA A 18 -12.75 -4.11 -5.70
C ALA A 18 -11.28 -4.14 -6.16
N SER A 19 -10.99 -3.59 -7.35
CA SER A 19 -9.65 -3.60 -7.93
C SER A 19 -8.81 -2.37 -7.59
N SER A 20 -9.45 -1.24 -7.27
CA SER A 20 -8.75 0.06 -7.13
C SER A 20 -8.45 0.47 -5.70
N GLY A 21 -9.10 -0.13 -4.68
CA GLY A 21 -8.91 0.22 -3.28
C GLY A 21 -9.22 1.71 -3.02
N LEU A 22 -10.44 2.04 -2.63
CA LEU A 22 -10.85 3.45 -2.48
C LEU A 22 -10.45 4.07 -1.15
N ALA A 23 -10.57 3.31 -0.06
CA ALA A 23 -10.24 3.76 1.29
C ALA A 23 -10.00 2.58 2.20
N ARG A 24 -9.18 2.79 3.22
CA ARG A 24 -8.94 1.82 4.28
C ARG A 24 -10.09 1.85 5.28
N PHE A 25 -10.27 0.74 5.96
CA PHE A 25 -11.21 0.64 7.07
C PHE A 25 -10.62 -0.24 8.18
N ARG A 26 -11.14 -0.08 9.37
CA ARG A 26 -10.85 -0.99 10.50
C ARG A 26 -12.03 -1.91 10.71
N VAL A 27 -11.75 -3.20 10.87
CA VAL A 27 -12.77 -4.17 11.30
C VAL A 27 -12.99 -3.98 12.80
N GLU A 28 -14.24 -3.75 13.18
CA GLU A 28 -14.66 -3.60 14.59
C GLU A 28 -15.10 -4.95 15.17
N GLU A 29 -15.94 -5.66 14.43
CA GLU A 29 -16.40 -6.99 14.81
C GLU A 29 -16.79 -7.85 13.62
N GLU A 30 -16.69 -9.16 13.76
CA GLU A 30 -17.27 -10.10 12.81
C GLU A 30 -18.69 -10.46 13.24
N LEU A 31 -19.63 -10.35 12.30
CA LEU A 31 -21.04 -10.60 12.55
C LEU A 31 -21.35 -12.11 12.49
N ALA A 32 -22.16 -12.59 13.42
CA ALA A 32 -22.69 -13.94 13.38
C ALA A 32 -23.80 -14.04 12.30
N VAL A 33 -23.45 -14.56 11.13
CA VAL A 33 -24.35 -14.68 9.99
C VAL A 33 -24.40 -16.12 9.45
N THR A 34 -25.49 -16.46 8.75
CA THR A 34 -25.65 -17.79 8.12
C THR A 34 -25.25 -17.81 6.65
N THR A 35 -24.72 -16.69 6.14
CA THR A 35 -24.24 -16.57 4.75
C THR A 35 -22.95 -17.39 4.54
N PRO A 36 -22.67 -17.87 3.31
CA PRO A 36 -21.43 -18.60 3.02
C PRO A 36 -20.17 -17.72 2.97
N TYR A 37 -20.29 -16.44 3.30
CA TYR A 37 -19.20 -15.47 3.37
C TYR A 37 -19.23 -14.70 4.69
N ARG A 38 -18.06 -14.29 5.16
CA ARG A 38 -17.90 -13.49 6.38
C ARG A 38 -18.47 -12.09 6.18
N GLN A 39 -19.14 -11.58 7.21
CA GLN A 39 -19.59 -10.19 7.25
C GLN A 39 -18.99 -9.52 8.49
N CYS A 40 -18.52 -8.29 8.31
CA CYS A 40 -17.89 -7.54 9.39
C CYS A 40 -18.51 -6.15 9.48
N ARG A 41 -18.61 -5.64 10.72
CA ARG A 41 -18.81 -4.22 10.95
C ARG A 41 -17.48 -3.50 10.82
N VAL A 42 -17.44 -2.41 10.06
CA VAL A 42 -16.21 -1.67 9.79
C VAL A 42 -16.40 -0.20 10.13
N THR A 43 -15.29 0.48 10.45
CA THR A 43 -15.26 1.94 10.61
C THR A 43 -14.20 2.57 9.72
N TYR A 44 -14.52 3.70 9.13
CA TYR A 44 -13.60 4.51 8.32
C TYR A 44 -12.94 5.62 9.15
N GLN A 45 -13.35 5.83 10.39
CA GLN A 45 -12.91 6.95 11.25
C GLN A 45 -11.38 7.12 11.31
N PRO A 46 -10.57 6.07 11.42
CA PRO A 46 -9.12 6.23 11.46
C PRO A 46 -8.48 6.66 10.13
N PHE A 47 -9.22 6.57 9.02
CA PHE A 47 -8.71 6.72 7.66
C PHE A 47 -9.55 7.68 6.81
N LEU A 48 -10.18 8.67 7.44
CA LEU A 48 -11.02 9.65 6.72
C LEU A 48 -10.23 10.45 5.68
N ASP A 49 -8.95 10.62 5.88
CA ASP A 49 -8.06 11.32 4.95
C ASP A 49 -7.89 10.57 3.61
N ASP A 50 -8.16 9.27 3.57
CA ASP A 50 -8.13 8.49 2.32
C ASP A 50 -9.21 8.95 1.31
N PHE A 51 -10.25 9.65 1.78
CA PHE A 51 -11.27 10.23 0.89
C PHE A 51 -10.86 11.59 0.29
N THR A 52 -9.72 12.13 0.69
CA THR A 52 -9.21 13.41 0.18
C THR A 52 -7.97 13.13 -0.69
N PRO A 53 -8.08 13.19 -2.02
CA PRO A 53 -6.96 12.92 -2.90
C PRO A 53 -5.74 13.79 -2.56
N ARG A 54 -4.56 13.20 -2.59
CA ARG A 54 -3.26 13.86 -2.38
C ARG A 54 -3.07 14.48 -0.99
N LYS A 55 -3.87 14.08 0.00
CA LYS A 55 -3.73 14.57 1.37
C LYS A 55 -2.37 14.18 1.95
N GLY A 56 -1.62 15.18 2.43
CA GLY A 56 -0.31 14.98 3.06
C GLY A 56 0.85 14.71 2.10
N GLU A 57 0.69 14.85 0.78
CA GLU A 57 1.77 14.67 -0.19
C GLU A 57 2.96 15.59 0.05
N ASP A 58 2.72 16.82 0.49
CA ASP A 58 3.76 17.82 0.75
C ASP A 58 4.63 17.46 1.97
N GLU A 59 4.16 16.56 2.83
CA GLU A 59 4.86 16.13 4.02
C GLU A 59 5.80 14.93 3.77
N VAL A 60 5.70 14.30 2.60
CA VAL A 60 6.53 13.14 2.23
C VAL A 60 7.94 13.59 1.87
N ASP A 61 8.95 13.02 2.52
CA ASP A 61 10.35 13.17 2.07
C ASP A 61 10.60 12.36 0.79
N ARG A 62 10.23 12.94 -0.35
CA ARG A 62 10.43 12.35 -1.67
C ARG A 62 11.89 11.99 -1.93
N LYS A 63 12.85 12.78 -1.41
CA LYS A 63 14.28 12.52 -1.64
C LYS A 63 14.73 11.25 -0.92
N ALA A 64 14.28 11.05 0.33
CA ALA A 64 14.54 9.82 1.05
C ALA A 64 13.91 8.61 0.37
N LEU A 65 12.66 8.74 -0.07
CA LEU A 65 11.93 7.69 -0.80
C LEU A 65 12.65 7.28 -2.08
N LEU A 66 13.05 8.23 -2.92
CA LEU A 66 13.75 7.93 -4.17
C LEU A 66 15.15 7.35 -3.94
N ARG A 67 15.86 7.77 -2.89
CA ARG A 67 17.14 7.15 -2.51
C ARG A 67 16.97 5.68 -2.12
N ALA A 68 15.99 5.39 -1.27
CA ALA A 68 15.68 4.03 -0.84
C ALA A 68 15.30 3.16 -2.04
N LEU A 69 14.41 3.65 -2.92
CA LEU A 69 14.01 2.97 -4.15
C LEU A 69 15.20 2.69 -5.06
N THR A 70 16.06 3.68 -5.31
CA THR A 70 17.26 3.51 -6.14
C THR A 70 18.18 2.43 -5.58
N ALA A 71 18.40 2.44 -4.26
CA ALA A 71 19.24 1.45 -3.61
C ALA A 71 18.63 0.04 -3.69
N PHE A 72 17.31 -0.08 -3.51
CA PHE A 72 16.59 -1.34 -3.62
C PHE A 72 16.66 -1.92 -5.04
N LEU A 73 16.37 -1.12 -6.06
CA LEU A 73 16.43 -1.54 -7.46
C LEU A 73 17.85 -2.00 -7.84
N LYS A 74 18.86 -1.26 -7.42
CA LYS A 74 20.26 -1.62 -7.66
C LYS A 74 20.66 -2.94 -6.99
N ALA A 75 20.25 -3.13 -5.73
CA ALA A 75 20.56 -4.35 -4.98
C ALA A 75 19.91 -5.59 -5.59
N ASN A 76 18.72 -5.44 -6.16
CA ASN A 76 17.96 -6.53 -6.78
C ASN A 76 18.16 -6.64 -8.29
N ASN A 77 19.07 -5.86 -8.88
CA ASN A 77 19.33 -5.81 -10.32
C ASN A 77 18.06 -5.55 -11.16
N LEU A 78 17.18 -4.69 -10.65
CA LEU A 78 15.92 -4.31 -11.29
C LEU A 78 16.08 -2.99 -12.05
N LYS A 79 15.32 -2.85 -13.12
CA LYS A 79 15.22 -1.60 -13.90
C LYS A 79 13.88 -0.93 -13.57
N ALA A 80 13.89 0.39 -13.60
CA ALA A 80 12.68 1.20 -13.43
C ALA A 80 12.58 2.25 -14.55
N ASP A 81 11.35 2.65 -14.83
CA ASP A 81 11.03 3.82 -15.64
C ASP A 81 11.15 5.06 -14.75
N TRP A 82 12.30 5.72 -14.83
CA TRP A 82 12.58 6.89 -14.01
C TRP A 82 11.74 8.10 -14.43
N ASP A 83 11.42 8.25 -15.70
CA ASP A 83 10.60 9.36 -16.19
C ASP A 83 9.19 9.26 -15.58
N GLY A 84 8.60 8.08 -15.60
CA GLY A 84 7.32 7.83 -14.94
C GLY A 84 7.35 7.99 -13.41
N ILE A 85 8.47 7.63 -12.76
CA ILE A 85 8.65 7.81 -11.32
C ILE A 85 8.80 9.29 -10.94
N GLU A 86 9.54 10.08 -11.73
CA GLU A 86 9.74 11.50 -11.48
C GLU A 86 8.45 12.31 -11.60
N ASP A 87 7.59 11.94 -12.54
CA ASP A 87 6.31 12.60 -12.79
C ASP A 87 5.19 12.14 -11.84
N ALA A 88 5.36 10.98 -11.18
CA ALA A 88 4.32 10.43 -10.32
C ALA A 88 4.09 11.26 -9.05
N PRO A 89 2.82 11.51 -8.66
CA PRO A 89 2.47 12.07 -7.37
C PRO A 89 3.00 11.22 -6.21
N ASN A 90 3.35 11.86 -5.08
CA ASN A 90 3.88 11.15 -3.92
C ASN A 90 2.93 10.07 -3.40
N GLU A 91 1.62 10.34 -3.37
CA GLU A 91 0.61 9.37 -2.96
C GLU A 91 0.63 8.11 -3.84
N ALA A 92 0.63 8.29 -5.15
CA ALA A 92 0.66 7.18 -6.10
C ALA A 92 1.95 6.37 -5.96
N LEU A 93 3.09 7.05 -5.81
CA LEU A 93 4.40 6.42 -5.68
C LEU A 93 4.50 5.59 -4.39
N VAL A 94 4.14 6.17 -3.24
CA VAL A 94 4.18 5.49 -1.93
C VAL A 94 3.26 4.27 -1.94
N ASN A 95 2.02 4.42 -2.44
CA ASN A 95 1.05 3.33 -2.46
C ASN A 95 1.48 2.20 -3.42
N ALA A 96 1.97 2.54 -4.61
CA ALA A 96 2.46 1.54 -5.56
C ALA A 96 3.65 0.75 -4.98
N LEU A 97 4.63 1.43 -4.40
CA LEU A 97 5.79 0.78 -3.80
C LEU A 97 5.42 -0.09 -2.61
N ALA A 98 4.50 0.36 -1.72
CA ALA A 98 4.03 -0.44 -0.59
C ALA A 98 3.35 -1.75 -1.05
N MET A 99 2.60 -1.72 -2.16
CA MET A 99 1.93 -2.90 -2.71
C MET A 99 2.88 -3.83 -3.47
N MET A 100 3.72 -3.27 -4.34
CA MET A 100 4.53 -4.05 -5.30
C MET A 100 5.80 -4.63 -4.68
N SER A 101 6.32 -4.02 -3.62
CA SER A 101 7.55 -4.50 -2.99
C SER A 101 7.36 -5.87 -2.32
N PRO A 102 8.37 -6.74 -2.36
CA PRO A 102 8.30 -8.10 -1.85
C PRO A 102 8.52 -8.18 -0.34
N TYR A 103 7.92 -7.25 0.41
CA TYR A 103 7.95 -7.25 1.87
C TYR A 103 7.04 -8.33 2.46
N ASP A 104 7.31 -8.71 3.69
CA ASP A 104 6.48 -9.70 4.37
C ASP A 104 5.12 -9.12 4.82
N VAL A 105 4.26 -9.99 5.36
CA VAL A 105 2.90 -9.61 5.75
C VAL A 105 2.91 -8.59 6.90
N VAL A 106 3.86 -8.69 7.83
CA VAL A 106 3.94 -7.80 9.00
C VAL A 106 4.31 -6.38 8.55
N GLU A 107 5.28 -6.28 7.64
CA GLU A 107 5.74 -5.00 7.08
C GLU A 107 4.64 -4.33 6.23
N LYS A 108 3.96 -5.12 5.40
CA LYS A 108 2.81 -4.62 4.62
C LYS A 108 1.66 -4.18 5.50
N GLN A 109 1.39 -4.90 6.58
CA GLN A 109 0.37 -4.53 7.55
C GLN A 109 0.72 -3.21 8.26
N ALA A 110 1.97 -3.02 8.65
CA ALA A 110 2.43 -1.76 9.26
C ALA A 110 2.21 -0.56 8.32
N MET A 111 2.52 -0.71 7.04
CA MET A 111 2.26 0.33 6.03
C MET A 111 0.75 0.57 5.81
N LEU A 112 -0.07 -0.47 5.85
CA LEU A 112 -1.52 -0.37 5.74
C LEU A 112 -2.13 0.38 6.93
N GLU A 113 -1.62 0.17 8.14
CA GLU A 113 -2.10 0.78 9.38
C GLU A 113 -1.55 2.18 9.63
N ALA A 114 -0.57 2.64 8.86
CA ALA A 114 0.00 3.99 8.99
C ALA A 114 -1.11 5.06 8.96
N PRO A 115 -1.15 6.00 9.92
CA PRO A 115 -2.25 6.94 10.04
C PRO A 115 -2.36 7.88 8.83
N ASP A 116 -1.23 8.25 8.26
CA ASP A 116 -1.13 9.22 7.17
C ASP A 116 -0.09 8.80 6.12
N LEU A 117 -0.04 9.52 5.01
CA LEU A 117 0.84 9.24 3.88
C LEU A 117 2.32 9.41 4.24
N LYS A 118 2.65 10.42 5.06
CA LYS A 118 4.01 10.66 5.55
C LYS A 118 4.53 9.48 6.33
N THR A 119 3.78 9.03 7.35
CA THR A 119 4.15 7.89 8.19
C THR A 119 4.30 6.61 7.35
N ARG A 120 3.42 6.40 6.36
CA ARG A 120 3.54 5.26 5.44
C ARG A 120 4.83 5.32 4.63
N ALA A 121 5.19 6.50 4.13
CA ALA A 121 6.44 6.71 3.40
C ALA A 121 7.68 6.48 4.28
N GLU A 122 7.65 6.94 5.53
CA GLU A 122 8.73 6.73 6.51
C GLU A 122 8.90 5.24 6.83
N ILE A 123 7.82 4.51 7.05
CA ILE A 123 7.85 3.05 7.26
C ILE A 123 8.41 2.35 6.02
N LEU A 124 7.97 2.72 4.82
CA LEU A 124 8.45 2.16 3.58
C LEU A 124 9.96 2.35 3.40
N VAL A 125 10.48 3.54 3.69
CA VAL A 125 11.92 3.83 3.65
C VAL A 125 12.67 2.98 4.68
N ALA A 126 12.20 2.95 5.92
CA ALA A 126 12.85 2.19 6.99
C ALA A 126 12.90 0.67 6.69
N VAL A 127 11.80 0.10 6.23
CA VAL A 127 11.74 -1.33 5.83
C VAL A 127 12.70 -1.60 4.68
N THR A 128 12.75 -0.73 3.69
CA THR A 128 13.68 -0.85 2.56
C THR A 128 15.14 -0.85 3.03
N GLU A 129 15.49 0.05 3.94
CA GLU A 129 16.85 0.13 4.50
C GLU A 129 17.22 -1.12 5.31
N ILE A 130 16.28 -1.66 6.08
CA ILE A 130 16.48 -2.90 6.83
C ILE A 130 16.73 -4.09 5.87
N GLU A 131 15.91 -4.23 4.82
CA GLU A 131 16.10 -5.30 3.82
C GLU A 131 17.43 -5.18 3.10
N LEU A 132 17.85 -3.96 2.76
CA LEU A 132 19.15 -3.70 2.16
C LEU A 132 20.30 -4.03 3.12
N ALA A 133 20.15 -3.80 4.43
CA ALA A 133 21.14 -4.17 5.42
C ALA A 133 21.25 -5.70 5.56
N LYS A 134 20.12 -6.41 5.60
CA LYS A 134 20.09 -7.89 5.64
C LYS A 134 20.78 -8.50 4.42
N SER A 135 20.55 -7.96 3.23
CA SER A 135 21.14 -8.46 1.98
C SER A 135 22.67 -8.25 1.89
N LYS A 136 23.22 -7.30 2.64
CA LYS A 136 24.67 -7.03 2.70
C LYS A 136 25.44 -7.86 3.73
N THR A 137 24.73 -8.59 4.59
CA THR A 137 25.35 -9.49 5.57
C THR A 137 25.17 -10.93 5.09
N PRO A 138 26.09 -11.48 4.27
CA PRO A 138 26.00 -12.85 3.82
C PRO A 138 26.46 -13.75 4.99
N GLY A 139 25.52 -14.47 5.61
CA GLY A 139 25.83 -15.72 6.28
C GLY A 139 26.47 -15.63 7.63
N GLU A 140 25.66 -15.45 8.68
CA GLU A 140 25.89 -16.11 9.98
C GLU A 140 24.58 -16.72 10.47
N THR A 141 24.11 -17.74 9.76
CA THR A 141 23.15 -18.70 10.35
C THR A 141 23.32 -20.04 9.65
N SER A 142 24.49 -20.62 9.83
CA SER A 142 24.68 -22.05 9.63
C SER A 142 25.50 -22.55 10.80
N LEU A 143 24.85 -22.74 11.94
CA LEU A 143 25.36 -23.63 12.99
C LEU A 143 24.19 -24.12 13.85
N GLN A 144 23.91 -25.42 13.66
CA GLN A 144 23.31 -26.43 14.51
C GLN A 144 21.78 -26.52 14.51
#